data_7b3e96b601985ff8edee717944d3fa90
#
_entry.id   7b3e96b601985ff8edee717944d3fa90
#
_cell.length_a   1.000
_cell.length_b   1.000
_cell.length_c   1.000
_cell.angle_alpha   90.00
_cell.angle_beta   90.00
_cell.angle_gamma   90.00
#
_symmetry.space_group_name_H-M   'P 1'
#
loop_
_entity.id
_entity.type
_entity.pdbx_description
1 polymer ?
#
loop_
_entity_poly.entity_id
_entity_poly.type
_entity_poly.pdbx_seq_one_letter_code
_entity_poly.pdbx_strand_id
1 'polypeptide(L)'
;MNKNRLSWLLSALILLPLWTVAAEEEITYANQVSRIIQDNCLVCHQPGAIGPMSFTSYEEVRPWAPLIRMKVLEREMPPYQYDHDVGIQELKNDWRLSEEEINTIASWVEIGSPMGNLEELPSPKEFPVPGEWRYQDELGPPDHIIHSAKWDVPAKGQDSWWEPRVASGITEDRCIQAVETLPSAAAIGSTHHAVTTILTKDENDDWEWSSLLSEYAMGKLGEKIPKG
;
A
#
# COMPACT_ATOMS: atom_id res chain seq x y z
N MET A 1 -10.15 33.86 88.22
CA MET A 1 -8.95 33.50 87.35
C MET A 1 -9.40 32.67 86.16
N ASN A 2 -9.53 33.41 85.07
CA ASN A 2 -10.06 32.86 83.78
C ASN A 2 -8.92 32.25 82.94
N LYS A 3 -9.06 31.01 82.52
CA LYS A 3 -8.17 30.42 81.53
C LYS A 3 -8.99 30.07 80.27
N ASN A 4 -8.92 30.97 79.27
CA ASN A 4 -9.41 30.73 77.93
C ASN A 4 -8.57 29.64 77.25
N ARG A 5 -9.20 28.53 76.83
CA ARG A 5 -8.64 27.56 75.88
C ARG A 5 -9.18 27.88 74.53
N LEU A 6 -8.29 28.45 73.71
CA LEU A 6 -8.53 28.67 72.26
C LEU A 6 -8.30 27.37 71.57
N SER A 7 -9.39 26.77 70.99
CA SER A 7 -9.36 25.54 70.26
C SER A 7 -9.05 25.87 68.75
N TRP A 8 -7.90 25.47 68.29
CA TRP A 8 -7.54 25.58 66.87
C TRP A 8 -8.11 24.38 66.16
N LEU A 9 -9.18 24.58 65.35
CA LEU A 9 -9.67 23.61 64.41
C LEU A 9 -8.80 23.69 63.09
N LEU A 10 -7.88 22.79 62.95
CA LEU A 10 -7.14 22.59 61.73
C LEU A 10 -8.08 21.90 60.70
N SER A 11 -8.63 22.67 59.77
CA SER A 11 -9.33 22.11 58.60
C SER A 11 -8.30 21.55 57.64
N ALA A 12 -8.12 20.23 57.62
CA ALA A 12 -7.33 19.53 56.62
C ALA A 12 -8.08 19.56 55.29
N LEU A 13 -7.63 20.40 54.37
CA LEU A 13 -8.10 20.43 53.00
C LEU A 13 -7.53 19.19 52.25
N ILE A 14 -8.35 18.15 52.06
CA ILE A 14 -7.98 16.95 51.30
C ILE A 14 -8.02 17.34 49.81
N LEU A 15 -6.85 17.61 49.24
CA LEU A 15 -6.66 17.73 47.77
C LEU A 15 -6.75 16.33 47.16
N LEU A 16 -7.93 15.97 46.69
CA LEU A 16 -8.09 14.77 45.83
C LEU A 16 -7.42 15.05 44.49
N PRO A 17 -6.52 14.18 44.00
CA PRO A 17 -5.99 14.32 42.67
C PRO A 17 -7.13 14.11 41.65
N LEU A 18 -7.41 15.13 40.85
CA LEU A 18 -8.23 15.00 39.65
C LEU A 18 -7.45 14.13 38.65
N TRP A 19 -7.77 12.86 38.64
CA TRP A 19 -7.35 11.99 37.55
C TRP A 19 -8.17 12.42 36.34
N THR A 20 -7.58 13.16 35.43
CA THR A 20 -8.13 13.38 34.11
C THR A 20 -8.05 12.03 33.39
N VAL A 21 -9.16 11.31 33.36
CA VAL A 21 -9.34 10.22 32.39
C VAL A 21 -9.27 10.90 31.04
N ALA A 22 -8.16 10.70 30.32
CA ALA A 22 -8.13 11.05 28.92
C ALA A 22 -9.29 10.28 28.25
N ALA A 23 -10.24 10.99 27.65
CA ALA A 23 -11.27 10.35 26.86
C ALA A 23 -10.53 9.58 25.76
N GLU A 24 -10.76 8.28 25.70
CA GLU A 24 -10.27 7.45 24.62
C GLU A 24 -10.90 8.01 23.34
N GLU A 25 -10.07 8.37 22.38
CA GLU A 25 -10.53 9.00 21.14
C GLU A 25 -11.39 8.00 20.39
N GLU A 26 -12.62 8.36 20.07
CA GLU A 26 -13.55 7.48 19.37
C GLU A 26 -12.99 7.16 17.97
N ILE A 27 -12.92 5.85 17.64
CA ILE A 27 -12.44 5.40 16.34
C ILE A 27 -13.46 5.79 15.28
N THR A 28 -13.04 6.61 14.30
CA THR A 28 -13.86 7.00 13.17
C THR A 28 -13.14 6.79 11.84
N TYR A 29 -13.90 6.84 10.75
CA TYR A 29 -13.28 6.84 9.43
C TYR A 29 -12.33 8.01 9.25
N ALA A 30 -12.77 9.22 9.61
CA ALA A 30 -12.01 10.43 9.37
C ALA A 30 -10.69 10.51 10.15
N ASN A 31 -10.69 10.11 11.44
CA ASN A 31 -9.50 10.28 12.26
C ASN A 31 -8.47 9.14 12.13
N GLN A 32 -8.90 7.90 11.86
CA GLN A 32 -7.99 6.76 11.87
C GLN A 32 -8.12 5.88 10.62
N VAL A 33 -9.33 5.40 10.28
CA VAL A 33 -9.50 4.36 9.26
C VAL A 33 -9.13 4.84 7.87
N SER A 34 -9.43 6.10 7.53
CA SER A 34 -9.10 6.68 6.23
C SER A 34 -7.60 6.65 5.93
N ARG A 35 -6.75 6.84 6.94
CA ARG A 35 -5.28 6.75 6.80
C ARG A 35 -4.84 5.34 6.49
N ILE A 36 -5.36 4.36 7.24
CA ILE A 36 -5.07 2.94 7.01
C ILE A 36 -5.49 2.54 5.58
N ILE A 37 -6.68 2.95 5.16
CA ILE A 37 -7.18 2.67 3.79
C ILE A 37 -6.29 3.33 2.74
N GLN A 38 -5.90 4.60 2.92
CA GLN A 38 -5.05 5.31 1.97
C GLN A 38 -3.65 4.69 1.85
N ASP A 39 -3.08 4.22 2.96
CA ASP A 39 -1.72 3.72 2.97
C ASP A 39 -1.62 2.28 2.47
N ASN A 40 -2.62 1.45 2.75
CA ASN A 40 -2.52 0.01 2.53
C ASN A 40 -3.48 -0.55 1.49
N CYS A 41 -4.56 0.16 1.12
CA CYS A 41 -5.60 -0.39 0.26
C CYS A 41 -5.67 0.31 -1.11
N LEU A 42 -5.49 1.64 -1.16
CA LEU A 42 -5.71 2.43 -2.38
C LEU A 42 -4.73 2.13 -3.50
N VAL A 43 -3.58 1.54 -3.23
CA VAL A 43 -2.66 1.10 -4.30
C VAL A 43 -3.35 0.16 -5.29
N CYS A 44 -4.31 -0.64 -4.81
CA CYS A 44 -5.11 -1.55 -5.62
C CYS A 44 -6.57 -1.11 -5.76
N HIS A 45 -7.18 -0.51 -4.72
CA HIS A 45 -8.60 -0.19 -4.65
C HIS A 45 -8.89 1.28 -4.98
N GLN A 46 -8.54 1.69 -6.20
CA GLN A 46 -8.82 3.00 -6.77
C GLN A 46 -9.29 2.88 -8.23
N PRO A 47 -9.91 3.90 -8.81
CA PRO A 47 -10.35 3.84 -10.21
C PRO A 47 -9.21 3.52 -11.17
N GLY A 48 -9.41 2.53 -12.04
CA GLY A 48 -8.42 2.10 -13.02
C GLY A 48 -7.33 1.16 -12.50
N ALA A 49 -7.26 0.88 -11.19
CA ALA A 49 -6.37 -0.12 -10.63
C ALA A 49 -7.01 -1.52 -10.62
N ILE A 50 -6.30 -2.51 -10.07
CA ILE A 50 -6.70 -3.92 -10.16
C ILE A 50 -7.84 -4.32 -9.20
N GLY A 51 -8.02 -3.60 -8.09
CA GLY A 51 -9.06 -3.90 -7.10
C GLY A 51 -10.46 -3.75 -7.72
N PRO A 52 -11.39 -4.71 -7.46
CA PRO A 52 -12.71 -4.69 -8.10
C PRO A 52 -13.64 -3.60 -7.59
N MET A 53 -13.33 -2.96 -6.44
CA MET A 53 -14.06 -1.84 -5.87
C MET A 53 -13.09 -0.71 -5.53
N SER A 54 -13.57 0.53 -5.63
CA SER A 54 -12.85 1.72 -5.19
C SER A 54 -13.09 1.99 -3.72
N PHE A 55 -12.09 2.53 -3.02
CA PHE A 55 -12.12 2.91 -1.61
C PHE A 55 -11.65 4.34 -1.38
N THR A 56 -11.79 5.21 -2.37
CA THR A 56 -11.29 6.59 -2.33
C THR A 56 -12.11 7.53 -1.44
N SER A 57 -13.30 7.10 -1.02
CA SER A 57 -14.17 7.87 -0.13
C SER A 57 -14.85 6.98 0.92
N TYR A 58 -15.39 7.62 1.97
CA TYR A 58 -16.19 6.93 2.97
C TYR A 58 -17.40 6.20 2.38
N GLU A 59 -18.09 6.84 1.44
CA GLU A 59 -19.25 6.30 0.76
C GLU A 59 -18.92 5.03 -0.02
N GLU A 60 -17.73 4.94 -0.54
CA GLU A 60 -17.22 3.75 -1.24
C GLU A 60 -16.79 2.66 -0.27
N VAL A 61 -16.16 3.01 0.85
CA VAL A 61 -15.64 2.05 1.85
C VAL A 61 -16.76 1.45 2.70
N ARG A 62 -17.66 2.28 3.22
CA ARG A 62 -18.65 1.89 4.22
C ARG A 62 -19.53 0.71 3.83
N PRO A 63 -20.05 0.58 2.61
CA PRO A 63 -20.83 -0.60 2.19
C PRO A 63 -20.06 -1.92 2.29
N TRP A 64 -18.73 -1.87 2.17
CA TRP A 64 -17.85 -3.01 2.21
C TRP A 64 -17.23 -3.26 3.61
N ALA A 65 -17.48 -2.39 4.58
CA ALA A 65 -16.86 -2.45 5.90
C ALA A 65 -16.93 -3.85 6.56
N PRO A 66 -18.05 -4.59 6.55
CA PRO A 66 -18.09 -5.94 7.12
C PRO A 66 -17.17 -6.93 6.38
N LEU A 67 -17.07 -6.81 5.05
CA LEU A 67 -16.20 -7.66 4.24
C LEU A 67 -14.72 -7.28 4.45
N ILE A 68 -14.42 -5.98 4.51
CA ILE A 68 -13.07 -5.48 4.81
C ILE A 68 -12.62 -6.04 6.17
N ARG A 69 -13.45 -5.91 7.21
CA ARG A 69 -13.16 -6.47 8.53
C ARG A 69 -12.82 -7.96 8.47
N MET A 70 -13.63 -8.74 7.79
CA MET A 70 -13.39 -10.18 7.62
C MET A 70 -12.04 -10.44 6.96
N LYS A 71 -11.77 -9.78 5.83
CA LYS A 71 -10.55 -9.99 5.04
C LYS A 71 -9.26 -9.55 5.75
N VAL A 72 -9.30 -8.47 6.54
CA VAL A 72 -8.12 -8.04 7.31
C VAL A 72 -7.87 -8.94 8.52
N LEU A 73 -8.92 -9.43 9.19
CA LEU A 73 -8.79 -10.39 10.30
C LEU A 73 -8.24 -11.74 9.83
N GLU A 74 -8.62 -12.18 8.64
CA GLU A 74 -8.12 -13.41 8.00
C GLU A 74 -6.74 -13.19 7.34
N ARG A 75 -6.20 -11.95 7.35
CA ARG A 75 -4.95 -11.55 6.71
C ARG A 75 -4.91 -11.85 5.21
N GLU A 76 -6.07 -11.89 4.56
CA GLU A 76 -6.20 -12.02 3.11
C GLU A 76 -6.04 -10.67 2.39
N MET A 77 -6.27 -9.56 3.10
CA MET A 77 -6.07 -8.19 2.60
C MET A 77 -5.30 -7.33 3.60
N PRO A 78 -4.31 -6.57 3.10
CA PRO A 78 -3.73 -6.58 1.76
C PRO A 78 -3.14 -7.96 1.40
N PRO A 79 -3.16 -8.38 0.11
CA PRO A 79 -2.62 -9.68 -0.28
C PRO A 79 -1.09 -9.68 -0.12
N TYR A 80 -0.60 -10.52 0.79
CA TYR A 80 0.83 -10.67 1.05
C TYR A 80 1.14 -12.14 1.30
N GLN A 81 1.92 -12.71 0.42
CA GLN A 81 2.09 -14.18 0.28
C GLN A 81 3.10 -14.79 1.27
N TYR A 82 3.54 -14.03 2.27
CA TYR A 82 4.52 -14.52 3.26
C TYR A 82 3.81 -14.97 4.54
N ASP A 83 4.29 -16.06 5.10
CA ASP A 83 3.87 -16.52 6.41
C ASP A 83 4.34 -15.52 7.49
N HIS A 84 3.41 -15.09 8.34
CA HIS A 84 3.68 -14.08 9.36
C HIS A 84 4.55 -14.59 10.51
N ASP A 85 4.66 -15.92 10.66
CA ASP A 85 5.32 -16.55 11.79
C ASP A 85 6.62 -17.26 11.40
N VAL A 86 7.00 -17.25 10.12
CA VAL A 86 8.15 -18.00 9.59
C VAL A 86 9.18 -17.07 8.96
N GLY A 87 10.45 -17.28 9.32
CA GLY A 87 11.59 -16.63 8.69
C GLY A 87 11.81 -15.18 9.13
N ILE A 88 12.49 -14.41 8.28
CA ILE A 88 12.80 -13.00 8.52
C ILE A 88 11.55 -12.18 8.20
N GLN A 89 11.10 -11.39 9.17
CA GLN A 89 9.88 -10.59 9.07
C GLN A 89 10.15 -9.11 8.74
N GLU A 90 11.39 -8.65 8.79
CA GLU A 90 11.79 -7.30 8.39
C GLU A 90 11.93 -7.23 6.86
N LEU A 91 10.82 -7.01 6.17
CA LEU A 91 10.76 -6.99 4.71
C LEU A 91 10.74 -5.55 4.20
N LYS A 92 11.45 -5.30 3.10
CA LYS A 92 11.42 -4.01 2.43
C LYS A 92 10.07 -3.81 1.75
N ASN A 93 9.49 -2.61 1.91
CA ASN A 93 8.18 -2.25 1.35
C ASN A 93 7.05 -3.20 1.82
N ASP A 94 7.10 -3.57 3.09
CA ASP A 94 6.05 -4.37 3.71
C ASP A 94 4.77 -3.54 3.84
N TRP A 95 3.70 -3.96 3.19
CA TRP A 95 2.39 -3.31 3.26
C TRP A 95 1.36 -4.11 4.05
N ARG A 96 1.80 -5.12 4.79
CA ARG A 96 0.93 -5.84 5.71
C ARG A 96 0.41 -4.88 6.77
N LEU A 97 -0.83 -5.07 7.16
CA LEU A 97 -1.38 -4.34 8.30
C LEU A 97 -0.73 -4.83 9.60
N SER A 98 -0.42 -3.88 10.47
CA SER A 98 -0.09 -4.17 11.86
C SER A 98 -1.31 -4.67 12.63
N GLU A 99 -1.09 -5.33 13.77
CA GLU A 99 -2.17 -5.74 14.68
C GLU A 99 -3.02 -4.55 15.14
N GLU A 100 -2.41 -3.39 15.34
CA GLU A 100 -3.10 -2.17 15.71
C GLU A 100 -4.05 -1.70 14.60
N GLU A 101 -3.60 -1.69 13.35
CA GLU A 101 -4.42 -1.30 12.21
C GLU A 101 -5.57 -2.28 11.98
N ILE A 102 -5.31 -3.60 12.09
CA ILE A 102 -6.35 -4.63 12.00
C ILE A 102 -7.41 -4.42 13.09
N ASN A 103 -6.99 -4.21 14.34
CA ASN A 103 -7.90 -3.99 15.45
C ASN A 103 -8.66 -2.68 15.31
N THR A 104 -8.04 -1.63 14.79
CA THR A 104 -8.70 -0.35 14.52
C THR A 104 -9.84 -0.52 13.50
N ILE A 105 -9.58 -1.19 12.38
CA ILE A 105 -10.61 -1.48 11.38
C ILE A 105 -11.72 -2.35 11.98
N ALA A 106 -11.36 -3.40 12.72
CA ALA A 106 -12.32 -4.31 13.31
C ALA A 106 -13.25 -3.58 14.30
N SER A 107 -12.69 -2.79 15.20
CA SER A 107 -13.42 -2.01 16.19
C SER A 107 -14.31 -0.94 15.54
N TRP A 108 -13.79 -0.24 14.51
CA TRP A 108 -14.58 0.71 13.74
C TRP A 108 -15.84 0.08 13.14
N VAL A 109 -15.70 -1.13 12.59
CA VAL A 109 -16.86 -1.85 12.02
C VAL A 109 -17.84 -2.28 13.12
N GLU A 110 -17.35 -2.74 14.27
CA GLU A 110 -18.17 -3.18 15.40
C GLU A 110 -19.05 -2.07 15.98
N ILE A 111 -18.54 -0.83 16.01
CA ILE A 111 -19.28 0.34 16.48
C ILE A 111 -20.18 0.98 15.41
N GLY A 112 -20.33 0.34 14.23
CA GLY A 112 -21.24 0.77 13.16
C GLY A 112 -20.62 1.64 12.09
N SER A 113 -19.31 1.65 12.00
CA SER A 113 -18.53 2.34 10.96
C SER A 113 -18.83 3.85 10.88
N PRO A 114 -18.66 4.61 11.99
CA PRO A 114 -18.93 6.04 12.01
C PRO A 114 -17.99 6.82 11.09
N MET A 115 -18.52 7.89 10.45
CA MET A 115 -17.73 8.80 9.60
C MET A 115 -16.75 9.64 10.40
N GLY A 116 -17.15 10.19 11.52
CA GLY A 116 -16.38 11.17 12.29
C GLY A 116 -16.45 12.59 11.72
N ASN A 117 -15.55 13.44 12.20
CA ASN A 117 -15.45 14.83 11.78
C ASN A 117 -14.68 14.95 10.47
N LEU A 118 -15.28 15.57 9.45
CA LEU A 118 -14.67 15.76 8.13
C LEU A 118 -13.35 16.56 8.16
N GLU A 119 -13.16 17.42 9.16
CA GLU A 119 -11.94 18.20 9.31
C GLU A 119 -10.72 17.35 9.70
N GLU A 120 -10.96 16.12 10.17
CA GLU A 120 -9.91 15.17 10.58
C GLU A 120 -9.44 14.29 9.41
N LEU A 121 -10.14 14.34 8.27
CA LEU A 121 -9.73 13.60 7.09
C LEU A 121 -8.31 13.99 6.64
N PRO A 122 -7.45 13.01 6.36
CA PRO A 122 -6.16 13.30 5.76
C PRO A 122 -6.36 13.88 4.36
N SER A 123 -5.35 14.63 3.89
CA SER A 123 -5.31 14.99 2.47
C SER A 123 -5.36 13.73 1.61
N PRO A 124 -6.12 13.74 0.51
CA PRO A 124 -6.15 12.60 -0.41
C PRO A 124 -4.72 12.25 -0.88
N LYS A 125 -4.41 10.96 -0.85
CA LYS A 125 -3.16 10.46 -1.38
C LYS A 125 -3.26 10.38 -2.89
N GLU A 126 -2.30 10.96 -3.58
CA GLU A 126 -2.19 10.85 -5.03
C GLU A 126 -1.43 9.57 -5.38
N PHE A 127 -1.94 8.86 -6.36
CA PHE A 127 -1.30 7.66 -6.91
C PHE A 127 -0.99 7.90 -8.38
N PRO A 128 0.13 7.38 -8.87
CA PRO A 128 0.39 7.37 -10.30
C PRO A 128 -0.74 6.70 -11.06
N VAL A 129 -1.06 7.24 -12.22
CA VAL A 129 -2.07 6.63 -13.10
C VAL A 129 -1.62 5.22 -13.45
N PRO A 130 -2.48 4.20 -13.30
CA PRO A 130 -2.12 2.84 -13.62
C PRO A 130 -1.64 2.69 -15.08
N GLY A 131 -0.48 2.06 -15.27
CA GLY A 131 0.16 1.93 -16.58
C GLY A 131 1.01 3.11 -17.01
N GLU A 132 1.15 4.14 -16.19
CA GLU A 132 2.04 5.27 -16.43
C GLU A 132 3.29 5.20 -15.55
N TRP A 133 4.37 5.83 -16.03
CA TRP A 133 5.65 5.92 -15.34
C TRP A 133 5.51 6.60 -13.97
N ARG A 134 5.85 5.88 -12.93
CA ARG A 134 5.62 6.28 -11.53
C ARG A 134 6.52 7.40 -11.05
N TYR A 135 7.72 7.45 -11.56
CA TYR A 135 8.75 8.38 -11.06
C TYR A 135 8.78 9.71 -11.81
N GLN A 136 7.68 10.06 -12.50
CA GLN A 136 7.59 11.29 -13.30
C GLN A 136 7.92 12.53 -12.49
N ASP A 137 7.38 12.64 -11.27
CA ASP A 137 7.57 13.85 -10.43
C ASP A 137 8.96 13.91 -9.79
N GLU A 138 9.56 12.74 -9.53
CA GLU A 138 10.87 12.68 -8.86
C GLU A 138 12.04 12.70 -9.84
N LEU A 139 11.92 11.96 -10.94
CA LEU A 139 13.01 11.74 -11.90
C LEU A 139 12.76 12.36 -13.27
N GLY A 140 11.57 12.89 -13.52
CA GLY A 140 11.14 13.31 -14.84
C GLY A 140 10.71 12.15 -15.74
N PRO A 141 10.51 12.39 -17.05
CA PRO A 141 10.13 11.34 -17.98
C PRO A 141 11.22 10.27 -18.09
N PRO A 142 10.85 9.01 -18.40
CA PRO A 142 11.84 7.95 -18.57
C PRO A 142 12.76 8.28 -19.77
N ASP A 143 14.07 8.12 -19.60
CA ASP A 143 15.05 8.35 -20.65
C ASP A 143 14.94 7.32 -21.78
N HIS A 144 14.41 6.15 -21.47
CA HIS A 144 14.34 5.05 -22.42
C HIS A 144 13.11 4.19 -22.19
N ILE A 145 12.36 3.93 -23.27
CA ILE A 145 11.15 3.11 -23.24
C ILE A 145 11.29 1.99 -24.27
N ILE A 146 11.08 0.76 -23.82
CA ILE A 146 11.09 -0.42 -24.66
C ILE A 146 9.65 -0.95 -24.71
N HIS A 147 9.09 -1.08 -25.90
CA HIS A 147 7.77 -1.66 -26.07
C HIS A 147 7.89 -3.12 -26.54
N SER A 148 7.17 -4.01 -25.86
CA SER A 148 6.98 -5.37 -26.37
C SER A 148 6.09 -5.35 -27.62
N ALA A 149 6.14 -6.43 -28.41
CA ALA A 149 5.16 -6.63 -29.48
C ALA A 149 3.75 -6.75 -28.86
N LYS A 150 2.73 -6.39 -29.65
CA LYS A 150 1.34 -6.52 -29.20
C LYS A 150 0.95 -7.99 -29.09
N TRP A 151 0.22 -8.31 -28.02
CA TRP A 151 -0.37 -9.62 -27.80
C TRP A 151 -1.88 -9.49 -27.53
N ASP A 152 -2.68 -10.26 -28.20
CA ASP A 152 -4.12 -10.31 -27.99
C ASP A 152 -4.44 -11.53 -27.11
N VAL A 153 -4.75 -11.28 -25.83
CA VAL A 153 -5.05 -12.33 -24.85
C VAL A 153 -6.36 -13.03 -25.22
N PRO A 154 -6.39 -14.36 -25.33
CA PRO A 154 -7.62 -15.09 -25.59
C PRO A 154 -8.65 -14.87 -24.48
N ALA A 155 -9.91 -14.61 -24.86
CA ALA A 155 -10.99 -14.39 -23.90
C ALA A 155 -11.38 -15.63 -23.08
N LYS A 156 -10.93 -16.81 -23.48
CA LYS A 156 -11.19 -18.09 -22.81
C LYS A 156 -10.01 -19.03 -23.05
N GLY A 157 -9.74 -19.87 -22.06
CA GLY A 157 -8.69 -20.88 -22.16
C GLY A 157 -7.77 -20.84 -20.93
N GLN A 158 -6.69 -21.58 -21.02
CA GLN A 158 -5.62 -21.56 -20.05
C GLN A 158 -4.76 -20.32 -20.27
N ASP A 159 -4.16 -19.78 -19.20
CA ASP A 159 -3.21 -18.69 -19.28
C ASP A 159 -2.08 -19.01 -20.24
N SER A 160 -1.78 -18.05 -21.09
CA SER A 160 -0.74 -18.18 -22.10
C SER A 160 0.53 -17.50 -21.64
N TRP A 161 1.63 -18.22 -21.69
CA TRP A 161 2.95 -17.64 -21.56
C TRP A 161 3.37 -17.02 -22.90
N TRP A 162 3.67 -15.74 -22.87
CA TRP A 162 4.12 -15.03 -24.05
C TRP A 162 5.47 -14.36 -23.76
N GLU A 163 6.50 -14.75 -24.49
CA GLU A 163 7.87 -14.36 -24.25
C GLU A 163 8.47 -13.66 -25.48
N PRO A 164 8.08 -12.40 -25.74
CA PRO A 164 8.62 -11.64 -26.84
C PRO A 164 10.06 -11.24 -26.57
N ARG A 165 10.92 -11.33 -27.59
CA ARG A 165 12.25 -10.76 -27.56
C ARG A 165 12.26 -9.47 -28.36
N VAL A 166 12.74 -8.40 -27.75
CA VAL A 166 12.82 -7.07 -28.38
C VAL A 166 14.22 -6.51 -28.19
N ALA A 167 14.73 -5.81 -29.22
CA ALA A 167 16.01 -5.12 -29.10
C ALA A 167 15.88 -3.97 -28.09
N SER A 168 16.83 -3.85 -27.17
CA SER A 168 16.84 -2.76 -26.21
C SER A 168 17.05 -1.39 -26.86
N GLY A 169 17.73 -1.32 -28.01
CA GLY A 169 18.15 -0.08 -28.63
C GLY A 169 19.29 0.64 -27.91
N ILE A 170 19.79 0.09 -26.81
CA ILE A 170 20.91 0.63 -26.04
C ILE A 170 22.20 0.19 -26.72
N THR A 171 23.04 1.17 -27.10
CA THR A 171 24.29 0.94 -27.85
C THR A 171 25.55 1.24 -27.04
N GLU A 172 25.41 1.67 -25.81
CA GLU A 172 26.48 2.05 -24.91
C GLU A 172 26.14 1.63 -23.46
N ASP A 173 27.14 1.49 -22.62
CA ASP A 173 26.93 1.18 -21.21
C ASP A 173 26.18 2.32 -20.52
N ARG A 174 25.13 1.97 -19.76
CA ARG A 174 24.31 2.90 -18.99
C ARG A 174 24.09 2.40 -17.58
N CYS A 175 24.09 3.33 -16.64
CA CYS A 175 23.65 3.08 -15.29
C CYS A 175 22.14 3.27 -15.20
N ILE A 176 21.46 2.32 -14.59
CA ILE A 176 20.01 2.38 -14.36
C ILE A 176 19.79 2.96 -12.96
N GLN A 177 19.04 4.07 -12.87
CA GLN A 177 18.62 4.69 -11.62
C GLN A 177 17.26 4.17 -11.15
N ALA A 178 16.35 3.97 -12.10
CA ALA A 178 15.05 3.38 -11.84
C ALA A 178 14.59 2.60 -13.07
N VAL A 179 13.79 1.59 -12.84
CA VAL A 179 13.20 0.75 -13.88
C VAL A 179 11.81 0.33 -13.48
N GLU A 180 10.94 0.24 -14.48
CA GLU A 180 9.57 -0.20 -14.29
C GLU A 180 9.12 -1.05 -15.48
N THR A 181 8.52 -2.19 -15.20
CA THR A 181 7.80 -2.99 -16.17
C THR A 181 6.32 -2.76 -15.98
N LEU A 182 5.63 -2.29 -17.01
CA LEU A 182 4.22 -1.92 -16.92
C LEU A 182 3.43 -2.56 -18.07
N PRO A 183 2.27 -3.16 -17.81
CA PRO A 183 1.28 -3.41 -18.84
C PRO A 183 0.71 -2.08 -19.36
N SER A 184 0.22 -2.05 -20.58
CA SER A 184 -0.57 -0.91 -21.05
C SER A 184 -1.81 -0.73 -20.15
N ALA A 185 -2.32 0.50 -20.02
CA ALA A 185 -3.51 0.77 -19.21
C ALA A 185 -4.71 -0.14 -19.56
N ALA A 186 -4.88 -0.47 -20.85
CA ALA A 186 -5.94 -1.37 -21.30
C ALA A 186 -5.71 -2.84 -20.91
N ALA A 187 -4.47 -3.24 -20.57
CA ALA A 187 -4.10 -4.61 -20.27
C ALA A 187 -3.99 -4.89 -18.74
N ILE A 188 -4.05 -3.87 -17.88
CA ILE A 188 -3.87 -4.02 -16.43
C ILE A 188 -4.82 -5.08 -15.86
N GLY A 189 -6.09 -5.05 -16.24
CA GLY A 189 -7.10 -6.01 -15.75
C GLY A 189 -6.93 -7.44 -16.25
N SER A 190 -6.03 -7.68 -17.21
CA SER A 190 -5.76 -9.00 -17.80
C SER A 190 -4.31 -9.46 -17.66
N THR A 191 -3.45 -8.65 -17.03
CA THR A 191 -2.03 -8.99 -16.81
C THR A 191 -1.82 -9.38 -15.37
N HIS A 192 -1.57 -10.65 -15.10
CA HIS A 192 -1.27 -11.16 -13.78
C HIS A 192 0.13 -10.72 -13.33
N HIS A 193 1.14 -10.99 -14.16
CA HIS A 193 2.51 -10.50 -13.96
C HIS A 193 3.24 -10.43 -15.30
N ALA A 194 4.32 -9.68 -15.32
CA ALA A 194 5.26 -9.64 -16.43
C ALA A 194 6.70 -9.56 -15.90
N VAL A 195 7.57 -10.42 -16.38
CA VAL A 195 8.98 -10.46 -15.99
C VAL A 195 9.82 -9.97 -17.16
N THR A 196 10.62 -8.95 -16.91
CA THR A 196 11.56 -8.42 -17.89
C THR A 196 12.97 -8.88 -17.55
N THR A 197 13.60 -9.57 -18.50
CA THR A 197 14.98 -10.07 -18.35
C THR A 197 15.89 -9.46 -19.42
N ILE A 198 17.17 -9.41 -19.11
CA ILE A 198 18.21 -9.03 -20.06
C ILE A 198 18.78 -10.30 -20.67
N LEU A 199 18.82 -10.34 -21.99
CA LEU A 199 19.55 -11.34 -22.76
C LEU A 199 20.83 -10.71 -23.32
N THR A 200 21.92 -11.42 -23.22
CA THR A 200 23.20 -11.07 -23.82
C THR A 200 23.63 -12.17 -24.80
N LYS A 201 24.56 -11.86 -25.69
CA LYS A 201 25.16 -12.89 -26.54
C LYS A 201 26.36 -13.49 -25.87
N ASP A 202 26.46 -14.80 -25.94
CA ASP A 202 27.63 -15.55 -25.50
C ASP A 202 28.79 -15.48 -26.56
N GLU A 203 29.87 -16.18 -26.30
CA GLU A 203 31.03 -16.25 -27.18
C GLU A 203 30.74 -16.92 -28.55
N ASN A 204 29.64 -17.64 -28.68
CA ASN A 204 29.20 -18.31 -29.93
C ASN A 204 28.13 -17.48 -30.66
N ASP A 205 27.84 -16.24 -30.21
CA ASP A 205 26.79 -15.35 -30.71
C ASP A 205 25.35 -15.87 -30.45
N ASP A 206 25.20 -16.80 -29.48
CA ASP A 206 23.91 -17.28 -29.01
C ASP A 206 23.34 -16.42 -27.89
N TRP A 207 22.01 -16.23 -27.87
CA TRP A 207 21.33 -15.44 -26.83
C TRP A 207 21.17 -16.25 -25.55
N GLU A 208 21.73 -15.77 -24.47
CA GLU A 208 21.59 -16.33 -23.14
C GLU A 208 20.97 -15.34 -22.15
N TRP A 209 20.39 -15.88 -21.09
CA TRP A 209 19.88 -15.10 -19.96
C TRP A 209 21.06 -14.51 -19.17
N SER A 210 21.01 -13.21 -18.97
CA SER A 210 22.04 -12.49 -18.19
C SER A 210 21.52 -12.11 -16.81
N SER A 211 20.39 -11.41 -16.74
CA SER A 211 19.85 -10.94 -15.46
C SER A 211 18.36 -10.65 -15.50
N LEU A 212 17.74 -10.66 -14.34
CA LEU A 212 16.45 -10.05 -14.11
C LEU A 212 16.62 -8.52 -14.14
N LEU A 213 15.78 -7.85 -14.89
CA LEU A 213 15.78 -6.38 -14.94
C LEU A 213 14.70 -5.78 -14.06
N SER A 214 13.47 -6.21 -14.22
CA SER A 214 12.31 -5.70 -13.50
C SER A 214 11.13 -6.67 -13.68
N GLU A 215 10.15 -6.53 -12.82
CA GLU A 215 8.90 -7.27 -12.96
C GLU A 215 7.70 -6.38 -12.65
N TYR A 216 6.59 -6.71 -13.26
CA TYR A 216 5.27 -6.26 -12.89
C TYR A 216 4.54 -7.39 -12.16
N ALA A 217 3.97 -7.08 -11.03
CA ALA A 217 2.97 -7.88 -10.34
C ALA A 217 1.91 -6.95 -9.79
N MET A 218 0.72 -7.46 -9.54
CA MET A 218 -0.37 -6.68 -8.96
C MET A 218 0.06 -6.05 -7.62
N GLY A 219 -0.06 -4.72 -7.52
CA GLY A 219 0.36 -3.96 -6.35
C GLY A 219 1.87 -3.71 -6.25
N LYS A 220 2.70 -4.35 -7.06
CA LYS A 220 4.14 -4.07 -7.07
C LYS A 220 4.40 -2.68 -7.64
N LEU A 221 5.26 -1.96 -6.95
CA LEU A 221 5.77 -0.67 -7.37
C LEU A 221 7.05 -0.87 -8.18
N GLY A 222 7.36 0.06 -9.11
CA GLY A 222 8.63 0.10 -9.82
C GLY A 222 9.84 0.14 -8.89
N GLU A 223 11.02 -0.10 -9.40
CA GLU A 223 12.24 -0.23 -8.61
C GLU A 223 13.17 0.96 -8.81
N LYS A 224 13.61 1.57 -7.73
CA LYS A 224 14.76 2.48 -7.70
C LYS A 224 15.99 1.69 -7.29
N ILE A 225 17.06 1.84 -8.06
CA ILE A 225 18.33 1.18 -7.79
C ILE A 225 19.17 2.12 -6.93
N PRO A 226 19.59 1.70 -5.73
CA PRO A 226 20.43 2.52 -4.87
C PRO A 226 21.73 2.89 -5.58
N LYS A 227 22.19 4.12 -5.37
CA LYS A 227 23.56 4.48 -5.78
C LYS A 227 24.52 3.61 -4.99
N GLY A 228 25.37 2.89 -5.70
CA GLY A 228 26.44 2.07 -5.13
C GLY A 228 27.54 2.90 -4.45
#